data_ced1554c24047b1fc21ef9d089362d0c
#
_entry.id   ced1554c24047b1fc21ef9d089362d0c
#
_cell.length_a   1.000
_cell.length_b   1.000
_cell.length_c   1.000
_cell.angle_alpha   90.00
_cell.angle_beta   90.00
_cell.angle_gamma   90.00
#
_symmetry.space_group_name_H-M   'P 1'
#
loop_
_entity.id
_entity.type
_entity.pdbx_description
1 polymer ?
#
loop_
_entity_poly.entity_id
_entity_poly.type
_entity_poly.pdbx_seq_one_letter_code
_entity_poly.pdbx_strand_id
1 'polypeptide(L)'
;MWAVTKAVCAWWEKHGRPAQLCVALSGGADSLALTAGAVRTGAQVTALLVDHQLQEGSGQVAHHAAEQARQLGCVEALVIPIVINDENGLGMEGAAREARYAALDMMRAGRPVLLGHTQDDQAETLLLGLLRGSGPHAIAGMSDWDDPWGRPLLGLRRADTHAACAEHAIDVWNDPQNKDSAFTRVCVRHEVIPLLQEISGGEIVPALARTAQLVREDADELDSQADTILREALQRSDGSGELPLDSLRR
;
A
#
# COMPACT_ATOMS: atom_id res chain seq x y z
N MET A 1 6.51 11.41 -15.41
CA MET A 1 6.43 9.92 -15.57
C MET A 1 7.75 9.17 -15.35
N TRP A 2 8.92 9.73 -15.66
CA TRP A 2 10.21 9.01 -15.55
C TRP A 2 10.50 8.46 -14.14
N ALA A 3 10.32 9.24 -13.08
CA ALA A 3 10.55 8.80 -11.70
C ALA A 3 9.66 7.61 -11.31
N VAL A 4 8.38 7.66 -11.66
CA VAL A 4 7.42 6.57 -11.41
C VAL A 4 7.83 5.30 -12.14
N THR A 5 8.12 5.39 -13.44
CA THR A 5 8.57 4.24 -14.24
C THR A 5 9.84 3.64 -13.66
N LYS A 6 10.83 4.47 -13.29
CA LYS A 6 12.08 4.01 -12.67
C LYS A 6 11.82 3.24 -11.37
N ALA A 7 10.96 3.76 -10.50
CA ALA A 7 10.63 3.11 -9.22
C ALA A 7 9.95 1.76 -9.43
N VAL A 8 8.97 1.70 -10.34
CA VAL A 8 8.25 0.45 -10.65
C VAL A 8 9.17 -0.58 -11.33
N CYS A 9 10.00 -0.17 -12.28
CA CYS A 9 10.98 -1.08 -12.90
C CYS A 9 11.99 -1.61 -11.89
N ALA A 10 12.51 -0.77 -11.00
CA ALA A 10 13.45 -1.20 -9.97
C ALA A 10 12.81 -2.22 -9.01
N TRP A 11 11.56 -1.97 -8.59
CA TRP A 11 10.80 -2.92 -7.79
C TRP A 11 10.58 -4.24 -8.55
N TRP A 12 10.14 -4.18 -9.80
CA TRP A 12 9.88 -5.34 -10.65
C TRP A 12 11.15 -6.21 -10.85
N GLU A 13 12.31 -5.57 -11.06
CA GLU A 13 13.61 -6.25 -11.17
C GLU A 13 14.02 -6.91 -9.85
N LYS A 14 13.86 -6.20 -8.72
CA LYS A 14 14.18 -6.70 -7.38
C LYS A 14 13.37 -7.96 -7.03
N HIS A 15 12.12 -8.03 -7.50
CA HIS A 15 11.18 -9.11 -7.18
C HIS A 15 11.03 -10.16 -8.31
N GLY A 16 12.09 -10.39 -9.08
CA GLY A 16 12.17 -11.53 -10.00
C GLY A 16 11.48 -11.35 -11.35
N ARG A 17 11.12 -10.12 -11.73
CA ARG A 17 10.52 -9.78 -13.04
C ARG A 17 9.30 -10.63 -13.38
N PRO A 18 8.24 -10.63 -12.55
CA PRO A 18 7.05 -11.42 -12.82
C PRO A 18 6.47 -11.07 -14.21
N ALA A 19 6.20 -12.10 -15.03
CA ALA A 19 5.67 -11.91 -16.38
C ALA A 19 4.24 -11.35 -16.37
N GLN A 20 3.51 -11.60 -15.29
CA GLN A 20 2.13 -11.14 -15.09
C GLN A 20 2.01 -10.50 -13.71
N LEU A 21 1.28 -9.38 -13.63
CA LEU A 21 0.99 -8.71 -12.36
C LEU A 21 -0.36 -7.98 -12.41
N CYS A 22 -0.90 -7.72 -11.24
CA CYS A 22 -2.10 -6.92 -11.08
C CYS A 22 -1.73 -5.54 -10.50
N VAL A 23 -2.55 -4.54 -10.78
CA VAL A 23 -2.49 -3.23 -10.14
C VAL A 23 -3.86 -2.93 -9.52
N ALA A 24 -3.89 -2.59 -8.24
CA ALA A 24 -5.11 -2.07 -7.62
C ALA A 24 -5.32 -0.63 -8.06
N LEU A 25 -6.34 -0.39 -8.86
CA LEU A 25 -6.63 0.90 -9.48
C LEU A 25 -7.89 1.52 -8.85
N SER A 26 -7.76 2.74 -8.32
CA SER A 26 -8.88 3.51 -7.77
C SER A 26 -9.34 4.68 -8.65
N GLY A 27 -8.61 4.97 -9.74
CA GLY A 27 -8.81 6.16 -10.57
C GLY A 27 -8.12 7.42 -10.05
N GLY A 28 -7.55 7.40 -8.85
CA GLY A 28 -6.74 8.49 -8.32
C GLY A 28 -5.32 8.52 -8.91
N ALA A 29 -4.64 9.66 -8.79
CA ALA A 29 -3.33 9.92 -9.40
C ALA A 29 -2.29 8.85 -9.09
N ASP A 30 -2.16 8.45 -7.81
CA ASP A 30 -1.15 7.48 -7.38
C ASP A 30 -1.33 6.12 -8.08
N SER A 31 -2.56 5.65 -8.16
CA SER A 31 -2.89 4.36 -8.78
C SER A 31 -2.80 4.40 -10.31
N LEU A 32 -3.16 5.52 -10.94
CA LEU A 32 -3.03 5.71 -12.39
C LEU A 32 -1.56 5.84 -12.80
N ALA A 33 -0.76 6.61 -12.06
CA ALA A 33 0.67 6.73 -12.29
C ALA A 33 1.37 5.36 -12.12
N LEU A 34 1.00 4.60 -11.07
CA LEU A 34 1.47 3.23 -10.85
C LEU A 34 1.14 2.33 -12.04
N THR A 35 -0.10 2.36 -12.53
CA THR A 35 -0.57 1.56 -13.67
C THR A 35 0.27 1.87 -14.93
N ALA A 36 0.46 3.16 -15.22
CA ALA A 36 1.30 3.60 -16.33
C ALA A 36 2.76 3.16 -16.20
N GLY A 37 3.31 3.16 -14.98
CA GLY A 37 4.65 2.64 -14.67
C GLY A 37 4.75 1.13 -14.83
N ALA A 38 3.75 0.39 -14.35
CA ALA A 38 3.70 -1.06 -14.42
C ALA A 38 3.65 -1.59 -15.87
N VAL A 39 2.85 -1.00 -16.72
CA VAL A 39 2.80 -1.36 -18.15
C VAL A 39 4.16 -1.17 -18.83
N ARG A 40 4.94 -0.16 -18.44
CA ARG A 40 6.27 0.10 -19.00
C ARG A 40 7.35 -0.90 -18.59
N THR A 41 7.09 -1.79 -17.63
CA THR A 41 8.00 -2.90 -17.31
C THR A 41 8.05 -3.96 -18.42
N GLY A 42 7.01 -4.03 -19.26
CA GLY A 42 6.80 -5.08 -20.26
C GLY A 42 6.04 -6.30 -19.72
N ALA A 43 5.66 -6.32 -18.44
CA ALA A 43 4.79 -7.35 -17.89
C ALA A 43 3.35 -7.23 -18.42
N GLN A 44 2.61 -8.34 -18.43
CA GLN A 44 1.17 -8.34 -18.67
C GLN A 44 0.45 -7.83 -17.43
N VAL A 45 -0.10 -6.62 -17.52
CA VAL A 45 -0.74 -5.94 -16.39
C VAL A 45 -2.25 -6.08 -16.46
N THR A 46 -2.87 -6.58 -15.39
CA THR A 46 -4.33 -6.55 -15.18
C THR A 46 -4.66 -5.48 -14.13
N ALA A 47 -5.52 -4.53 -14.47
CA ALA A 47 -6.04 -3.57 -13.51
C ALA A 47 -7.24 -4.16 -12.74
N LEU A 48 -7.20 -4.11 -11.41
CA LEU A 48 -8.28 -4.52 -10.52
C LEU A 48 -8.89 -3.28 -9.86
N LEU A 49 -10.17 -3.04 -10.11
CA LEU A 49 -10.91 -1.87 -9.63
C LEU A 49 -12.01 -2.33 -8.68
N VAL A 50 -11.86 -2.06 -7.40
CA VAL A 50 -12.87 -2.41 -6.39
C VAL A 50 -13.87 -1.26 -6.28
N ASP A 51 -15.14 -1.54 -6.60
CA ASP A 51 -16.26 -0.62 -6.44
C ASP A 51 -16.98 -0.91 -5.12
N HIS A 52 -16.82 -0.03 -4.16
CA HIS A 52 -17.42 -0.14 -2.82
C HIS A 52 -18.90 0.18 -2.80
N GLN A 53 -19.48 0.71 -3.89
CA GLN A 53 -20.89 1.10 -4.01
C GLN A 53 -21.40 2.07 -2.91
N LEU A 54 -20.48 2.82 -2.28
CA LEU A 54 -20.81 3.75 -1.19
C LEU A 54 -21.36 5.10 -1.67
N GLN A 55 -21.16 5.43 -2.95
CA GLN A 55 -21.56 6.71 -3.54
C GLN A 55 -22.37 6.46 -4.81
N GLU A 56 -23.38 7.30 -5.02
CA GLU A 56 -24.09 7.32 -6.29
C GLU A 56 -23.12 7.65 -7.43
N GLY A 57 -23.13 6.83 -8.49
CA GLY A 57 -22.20 6.98 -9.63
C GLY A 57 -20.84 6.32 -9.47
N SER A 58 -20.53 5.64 -8.35
CA SER A 58 -19.24 4.95 -8.13
C SER A 58 -18.91 3.97 -9.26
N GLY A 59 -19.91 3.24 -9.77
CA GLY A 59 -19.75 2.34 -10.91
C GLY A 59 -19.30 3.07 -12.19
N GLN A 60 -19.78 4.29 -12.46
CA GLN A 60 -19.33 5.06 -13.62
C GLN A 60 -17.87 5.48 -13.49
N VAL A 61 -17.46 5.90 -12.29
CA VAL A 61 -16.06 6.22 -11.98
C VAL A 61 -15.16 4.99 -12.18
N ALA A 62 -15.57 3.84 -11.67
CA ALA A 62 -14.84 2.59 -11.84
C ALA A 62 -14.73 2.17 -13.31
N HIS A 63 -15.81 2.30 -14.08
CA HIS A 63 -15.79 2.01 -15.52
C HIS A 63 -14.88 2.99 -16.29
N HIS A 64 -14.92 4.27 -15.98
CA HIS A 64 -14.02 5.26 -16.59
C HIS A 64 -12.56 4.94 -16.30
N ALA A 65 -12.20 4.64 -15.06
CA ALA A 65 -10.85 4.23 -14.68
C ALA A 65 -10.43 2.91 -15.36
N ALA A 66 -11.35 1.98 -15.59
CA ALA A 66 -11.07 0.74 -16.34
C ALA A 66 -10.75 1.02 -17.82
N GLU A 67 -11.44 1.97 -18.45
CA GLU A 67 -11.13 2.40 -19.80
C GLU A 67 -9.75 3.06 -19.88
N GLN A 68 -9.42 3.92 -18.92
CA GLN A 68 -8.09 4.52 -18.84
C GLN A 68 -7.00 3.46 -18.67
N ALA A 69 -7.21 2.42 -17.83
CA ALA A 69 -6.26 1.33 -17.69
C ALA A 69 -5.99 0.61 -19.02
N ARG A 70 -7.03 0.36 -19.83
CA ARG A 70 -6.88 -0.24 -21.17
C ARG A 70 -6.11 0.70 -22.12
N GLN A 71 -6.40 2.00 -22.09
CA GLN A 71 -5.69 3.00 -22.89
C GLN A 71 -4.21 3.12 -22.48
N LEU A 72 -3.89 2.94 -21.20
CA LEU A 72 -2.52 2.90 -20.71
C LEU A 72 -1.76 1.62 -21.12
N GLY A 73 -2.47 0.57 -21.57
CA GLY A 73 -1.88 -0.66 -22.09
C GLY A 73 -2.06 -1.87 -21.16
N CYS A 74 -2.96 -1.83 -20.18
CA CYS A 74 -3.33 -3.03 -19.43
C CYS A 74 -3.99 -4.05 -20.36
N VAL A 75 -3.63 -5.33 -20.22
CA VAL A 75 -4.23 -6.43 -21.00
C VAL A 75 -5.68 -6.68 -20.60
N GLU A 76 -6.02 -6.33 -19.36
CA GLU A 76 -7.37 -6.48 -18.81
C GLU A 76 -7.62 -5.42 -17.74
N ALA A 77 -8.88 -5.03 -17.56
CA ALA A 77 -9.34 -4.16 -16.47
C ALA A 77 -10.68 -4.67 -15.96
N LEU A 78 -10.69 -5.12 -14.70
CA LEU A 78 -11.82 -5.76 -14.04
C LEU A 78 -12.41 -4.84 -12.97
N VAL A 79 -13.68 -4.52 -13.10
CA VAL A 79 -14.45 -3.82 -12.05
C VAL A 79 -15.08 -4.88 -11.15
N ILE A 80 -14.81 -4.80 -9.86
CA ILE A 80 -15.19 -5.77 -8.84
C ILE A 80 -16.16 -5.06 -7.87
N PRO A 81 -17.47 -5.23 -8.02
CA PRO A 81 -18.42 -4.69 -7.05
C PRO A 81 -18.33 -5.48 -5.74
N ILE A 82 -18.29 -4.76 -4.62
CA ILE A 82 -18.31 -5.37 -3.28
C ILE A 82 -19.42 -4.78 -2.43
N VAL A 83 -19.91 -5.57 -1.47
CA VAL A 83 -20.79 -5.12 -0.40
C VAL A 83 -19.99 -5.06 0.88
N ILE A 84 -20.08 -3.95 1.60
CA ILE A 84 -19.36 -3.76 2.86
C ILE A 84 -20.27 -4.19 4.00
N ASN A 85 -19.83 -5.16 4.79
CA ASN A 85 -20.47 -5.58 6.03
C ASN A 85 -19.50 -5.37 7.18
N ASP A 86 -19.90 -4.62 8.20
CA ASP A 86 -19.08 -4.41 9.41
C ASP A 86 -19.42 -5.47 10.47
N GLU A 87 -19.21 -6.75 10.14
CA GLU A 87 -19.46 -7.88 11.05
C GLU A 87 -18.42 -7.96 12.18
N ASN A 88 -17.23 -7.41 11.95
CA ASN A 88 -16.10 -7.50 12.89
C ASN A 88 -15.99 -6.26 13.82
N GLY A 89 -16.87 -5.28 13.70
CA GLY A 89 -16.85 -4.07 14.51
C GLY A 89 -15.63 -3.17 14.29
N LEU A 90 -15.03 -3.23 13.09
CA LEU A 90 -13.85 -2.46 12.71
C LEU A 90 -14.17 -1.01 12.34
N GLY A 91 -15.46 -0.67 12.31
CA GLY A 91 -15.96 0.56 11.72
C GLY A 91 -15.95 0.52 10.18
N MET A 92 -16.70 1.42 9.56
CA MET A 92 -16.92 1.43 8.10
C MET A 92 -15.60 1.47 7.29
N GLU A 93 -14.60 2.25 7.72
CA GLU A 93 -13.30 2.34 7.04
C GLU A 93 -12.51 1.01 7.10
N GLY A 94 -12.49 0.39 8.28
CA GLY A 94 -11.82 -0.90 8.49
C GLY A 94 -12.46 -2.01 7.67
N ALA A 95 -13.80 -2.10 7.72
CA ALA A 95 -14.57 -3.09 6.97
C ALA A 95 -14.39 -2.91 5.44
N ALA A 96 -14.44 -1.66 4.95
CA ALA A 96 -14.20 -1.36 3.53
C ALA A 96 -12.79 -1.75 3.09
N ARG A 97 -11.78 -1.52 3.94
CA ARG A 97 -10.42 -1.92 3.68
C ARG A 97 -10.28 -3.44 3.61
N GLU A 98 -10.84 -4.17 4.58
CA GLU A 98 -10.80 -5.64 4.61
C GLU A 98 -11.47 -6.24 3.38
N ALA A 99 -12.69 -5.80 3.06
CA ALA A 99 -13.43 -6.24 1.88
C ALA A 99 -12.68 -5.96 0.57
N ARG A 100 -12.00 -4.81 0.47
CA ARG A 100 -11.16 -4.48 -0.69
C ARG A 100 -10.00 -5.45 -0.86
N TYR A 101 -9.26 -5.75 0.21
CA TYR A 101 -8.12 -6.67 0.12
C TYR A 101 -8.59 -8.10 -0.20
N ALA A 102 -9.70 -8.55 0.37
CA ALA A 102 -10.30 -9.85 0.05
C ALA A 102 -10.70 -9.95 -1.43
N ALA A 103 -11.34 -8.91 -1.97
CA ALA A 103 -11.72 -8.86 -3.38
C ALA A 103 -10.50 -8.88 -4.31
N LEU A 104 -9.45 -8.12 -3.99
CA LEU A 104 -8.21 -8.11 -4.76
C LEU A 104 -7.52 -9.47 -4.71
N ASP A 105 -7.45 -10.11 -3.54
CA ASP A 105 -6.83 -11.44 -3.37
C ASP A 105 -7.57 -12.51 -4.17
N MET A 106 -8.87 -12.50 -4.15
CA MET A 106 -9.71 -13.43 -4.95
C MET A 106 -9.46 -13.28 -6.46
N MET A 107 -9.33 -12.01 -6.94
CA MET A 107 -9.26 -11.73 -8.38
C MET A 107 -7.85 -11.71 -8.95
N ARG A 108 -6.81 -11.69 -8.12
CA ARG A 108 -5.42 -11.70 -8.60
C ARG A 108 -4.98 -13.01 -9.26
N ALA A 109 -5.67 -14.11 -9.03
CA ALA A 109 -5.37 -15.43 -9.62
C ALA A 109 -3.88 -15.83 -9.43
N GLY A 110 -3.36 -15.72 -8.20
CA GLY A 110 -1.98 -16.06 -7.85
C GLY A 110 -0.91 -15.04 -8.27
N ARG A 111 -1.27 -13.94 -8.94
CA ARG A 111 -0.34 -12.88 -9.38
C ARG A 111 -0.04 -11.89 -8.25
N PRO A 112 1.15 -11.25 -8.23
CA PRO A 112 1.39 -10.12 -7.34
C PRO A 112 0.47 -8.94 -7.66
N VAL A 113 0.09 -8.18 -6.62
CA VAL A 113 -0.76 -6.99 -6.75
C VAL A 113 0.01 -5.75 -6.32
N LEU A 114 0.16 -4.78 -7.22
CA LEU A 114 0.80 -3.52 -6.92
C LEU A 114 -0.20 -2.51 -6.35
N LEU A 115 0.21 -1.81 -5.31
CA LEU A 115 -0.56 -0.80 -4.59
C LEU A 115 0.12 0.57 -4.71
N GLY A 116 -0.65 1.61 -5.00
CA GLY A 116 -0.15 2.97 -5.23
C GLY A 116 0.14 3.77 -3.95
N HIS A 117 0.72 3.13 -2.92
CA HIS A 117 1.11 3.84 -1.71
C HIS A 117 2.41 4.62 -1.93
N THR A 118 2.45 5.85 -1.44
CA THR A 118 3.54 6.80 -1.59
C THR A 118 4.31 7.03 -0.28
N GLN A 119 5.35 7.85 -0.33
CA GLN A 119 6.09 8.29 0.84
C GLN A 119 5.20 9.09 1.82
N ASP A 120 4.23 9.83 1.28
CA ASP A 120 3.23 10.53 2.09
C ASP A 120 2.38 9.55 2.89
N ASP A 121 1.98 8.42 2.32
CA ASP A 121 1.23 7.37 3.03
C ASP A 121 2.07 6.68 4.11
N GLN A 122 3.40 6.58 3.93
CA GLN A 122 4.32 6.12 4.98
C GLN A 122 4.30 7.06 6.19
N ALA A 123 4.42 8.37 5.96
CA ALA A 123 4.37 9.37 7.02
C ALA A 123 3.02 9.35 7.76
N GLU A 124 1.91 9.26 7.02
CA GLU A 124 0.57 9.13 7.59
C GLU A 124 0.46 7.87 8.46
N THR A 125 0.96 6.73 7.97
CA THR A 125 0.90 5.45 8.69
C THR A 125 1.69 5.46 9.98
N LEU A 126 2.90 6.05 9.97
CA LEU A 126 3.71 6.24 11.19
C LEU A 126 2.97 7.09 12.20
N LEU A 127 2.45 8.26 11.81
CA LEU A 127 1.72 9.16 12.71
C LEU A 127 0.47 8.50 13.30
N LEU A 128 -0.29 7.76 12.49
CA LEU A 128 -1.46 7.00 12.95
C LEU A 128 -1.06 5.88 13.93
N GLY A 129 0.09 5.25 13.75
CA GLY A 129 0.65 4.27 14.68
C GLY A 129 1.00 4.91 16.02
N LEU A 130 1.65 6.06 16.00
CA LEU A 130 2.00 6.83 17.20
C LEU A 130 0.76 7.31 17.97
N LEU A 131 -0.26 7.80 17.27
CA LEU A 131 -1.53 8.25 17.90
C LEU A 131 -2.27 7.13 18.61
N ARG A 132 -2.10 5.88 18.16
CA ARG A 132 -2.71 4.70 18.79
C ARG A 132 -1.88 4.13 19.95
N GLY A 133 -0.68 4.66 20.19
CA GLY A 133 0.21 4.14 21.23
C GLY A 133 0.71 2.73 20.95
N SER A 134 0.86 2.36 19.69
CA SER A 134 1.20 1.01 19.25
C SER A 134 2.72 0.76 19.31
N GLY A 135 3.11 -0.53 19.33
CA GLY A 135 4.52 -0.95 19.35
C GLY A 135 5.26 -0.73 18.02
N PRO A 136 6.54 -1.17 17.92
CA PRO A 136 7.41 -0.90 16.77
C PRO A 136 6.80 -1.28 15.42
N HIS A 137 6.17 -2.44 15.32
CA HIS A 137 5.54 -2.89 14.06
C HIS A 137 4.47 -1.93 13.52
N ALA A 138 3.74 -1.23 14.39
CA ALA A 138 2.69 -0.30 13.96
C ALA A 138 3.23 1.03 13.46
N ILE A 139 4.44 1.43 13.88
CA ILE A 139 5.12 2.65 13.43
C ILE A 139 6.18 2.37 12.35
N ALA A 140 6.46 1.10 12.06
CA ALA A 140 7.39 0.66 11.01
C ALA A 140 6.93 0.98 9.57
N GLY A 141 5.76 1.59 9.41
CA GLY A 141 5.20 1.88 8.10
C GLY A 141 4.84 0.62 7.29
N MET A 142 4.83 0.74 5.98
CA MET A 142 4.53 -0.35 5.06
C MET A 142 5.81 -0.90 4.44
N SER A 143 5.91 -2.22 4.24
CA SER A 143 6.96 -2.86 3.45
C SER A 143 6.75 -2.62 1.95
N ASP A 144 7.84 -2.59 1.17
CA ASP A 144 7.78 -2.55 -0.30
C ASP A 144 7.24 -3.86 -0.89
N TRP A 145 7.38 -4.96 -0.14
CA TRP A 145 6.83 -6.28 -0.46
C TRP A 145 6.29 -6.98 0.79
N ASP A 146 5.07 -7.46 0.69
CA ASP A 146 4.38 -8.26 1.69
C ASP A 146 3.43 -9.18 0.91
N ASP A 147 3.93 -10.38 0.57
CA ASP A 147 3.28 -11.29 -0.38
C ASP A 147 1.77 -11.43 -0.14
N PRO A 148 0.94 -11.11 -1.13
CA PRO A 148 1.22 -10.80 -2.54
C PRO A 148 1.28 -9.29 -2.89
N TRP A 149 1.43 -8.39 -1.92
CA TRP A 149 1.24 -6.95 -2.04
C TRP A 149 2.56 -6.21 -2.28
N GLY A 150 2.73 -5.63 -3.48
CA GLY A 150 3.86 -4.79 -3.85
C GLY A 150 3.55 -3.30 -3.72
N ARG A 151 4.52 -2.49 -3.26
CA ARG A 151 4.37 -1.04 -3.07
C ARG A 151 5.57 -0.29 -3.65
N PRO A 152 5.69 -0.23 -4.99
CA PRO A 152 6.89 0.32 -5.64
C PRO A 152 7.05 1.83 -5.47
N LEU A 153 6.02 2.57 -5.06
CA LEU A 153 6.05 4.03 -4.98
C LEU A 153 6.33 4.57 -3.57
N LEU A 154 6.67 3.73 -2.59
CA LEU A 154 6.93 4.17 -1.20
C LEU A 154 8.08 5.17 -1.05
N GLY A 155 8.98 5.24 -2.02
CA GLY A 155 10.07 6.21 -2.06
C GLY A 155 9.72 7.51 -2.81
N LEU A 156 8.53 7.64 -3.41
CA LEU A 156 8.08 8.81 -4.16
C LEU A 156 7.05 9.61 -3.38
N ARG A 157 7.08 10.92 -3.57
CA ARG A 157 6.07 11.82 -3.02
C ARG A 157 4.77 11.74 -3.84
N ARG A 158 3.64 11.97 -3.21
CA ARG A 158 2.35 12.12 -3.90
C ARG A 158 2.40 13.22 -4.96
N ALA A 159 3.18 14.27 -4.75
CA ALA A 159 3.40 15.31 -5.75
C ALA A 159 4.03 14.77 -7.05
N ASP A 160 4.92 13.75 -6.96
CA ASP A 160 5.56 13.15 -8.12
C ASP A 160 4.56 12.35 -8.97
N THR A 161 3.63 11.64 -8.35
CA THR A 161 2.57 10.88 -9.06
C THR A 161 1.58 11.81 -9.73
N HIS A 162 1.17 12.89 -9.04
CA HIS A 162 0.31 13.93 -9.62
C HIS A 162 0.97 14.63 -10.81
N ALA A 163 2.25 15.03 -10.66
CA ALA A 163 3.02 15.62 -11.75
C ALA A 163 3.15 14.67 -12.95
N ALA A 164 3.37 13.37 -12.66
CA ALA A 164 3.45 12.35 -13.70
C ALA A 164 2.14 12.19 -14.48
N CYS A 165 1.00 12.23 -13.81
CA CYS A 165 -0.30 12.20 -14.48
C CYS A 165 -0.55 13.45 -15.31
N ALA A 166 -0.24 14.64 -14.77
CA ALA A 166 -0.41 15.92 -15.48
C ALA A 166 0.48 16.00 -16.74
N GLU A 167 1.75 15.58 -16.64
CA GLU A 167 2.69 15.54 -17.77
C GLU A 167 2.19 14.67 -18.94
N HIS A 168 1.43 13.62 -18.64
CA HIS A 168 0.93 12.68 -19.65
C HIS A 168 -0.56 12.83 -19.96
N ALA A 169 -1.17 13.92 -19.50
CA ALA A 169 -2.60 14.23 -19.70
C ALA A 169 -3.52 13.07 -19.28
N ILE A 170 -3.14 12.35 -18.20
CA ILE A 170 -3.97 11.32 -17.61
C ILE A 170 -5.05 12.02 -16.78
N ASP A 171 -6.31 11.75 -17.08
CA ASP A 171 -7.44 12.33 -16.37
C ASP A 171 -7.60 11.65 -15.00
N VAL A 172 -7.46 12.43 -13.93
CA VAL A 172 -7.43 11.94 -12.55
C VAL A 172 -8.77 12.22 -11.88
N TRP A 173 -9.39 11.16 -11.38
CA TRP A 173 -10.57 11.36 -10.53
C TRP A 173 -10.18 11.76 -9.11
N ASN A 174 -10.75 12.89 -8.67
CA ASN A 174 -10.55 13.41 -7.32
C ASN A 174 -11.74 13.02 -6.44
N ASP A 175 -11.58 11.95 -5.66
CA ASP A 175 -12.61 11.47 -4.74
C ASP A 175 -12.95 12.55 -3.69
N PRO A 176 -14.22 12.99 -3.57
CA PRO A 176 -14.65 13.93 -2.56
C PRO A 176 -14.33 13.49 -1.11
N GLN A 177 -14.33 12.18 -0.83
CA GLN A 177 -13.99 11.64 0.50
C GLN A 177 -12.55 11.93 0.92
N ASN A 178 -11.64 12.20 -0.02
CA ASN A 178 -10.27 12.60 0.28
C ASN A 178 -10.17 13.96 1.00
N LYS A 179 -11.26 14.71 1.11
CA LYS A 179 -11.35 16.00 1.80
C LYS A 179 -12.15 15.94 3.09
N ASP A 180 -12.74 14.80 3.43
CA ASP A 180 -13.58 14.66 4.61
C ASP A 180 -12.72 14.44 5.86
N SER A 181 -12.59 15.48 6.69
CA SER A 181 -11.82 15.46 7.94
C SER A 181 -12.41 14.55 9.04
N ALA A 182 -13.60 13.98 8.84
CA ALA A 182 -14.14 12.93 9.71
C ALA A 182 -13.23 11.69 9.71
N PHE A 183 -12.47 11.47 8.64
CA PHE A 183 -11.48 10.39 8.57
C PHE A 183 -10.15 10.80 9.18
N THR A 184 -9.69 10.09 10.21
CA THR A 184 -8.45 10.41 10.94
C THR A 184 -7.23 10.55 10.00
N ARG A 185 -7.13 9.74 8.95
CA ARG A 185 -6.06 9.83 7.96
C ARG A 185 -6.10 11.12 7.17
N VAL A 186 -7.28 11.62 6.84
CA VAL A 186 -7.47 12.90 6.14
C VAL A 186 -7.07 14.07 7.05
N CYS A 187 -7.44 14.04 8.33
CA CYS A 187 -7.00 15.01 9.33
C CYS A 187 -5.47 15.03 9.46
N VAL A 188 -4.82 13.85 9.61
CA VAL A 188 -3.36 13.76 9.66
C VAL A 188 -2.70 14.40 8.41
N ARG A 189 -3.24 14.13 7.23
CA ARG A 189 -2.74 14.66 5.95
C ARG A 189 -2.86 16.18 5.83
N HIS A 190 -4.02 16.73 6.19
CA HIS A 190 -4.35 18.13 5.90
C HIS A 190 -4.10 19.08 7.07
N GLU A 191 -3.95 18.57 8.29
CA GLU A 191 -3.76 19.38 9.48
C GLU A 191 -2.43 19.07 10.20
N VAL A 192 -2.19 17.80 10.54
CA VAL A 192 -1.03 17.43 11.37
C VAL A 192 0.29 17.54 10.59
N ILE A 193 0.37 16.97 9.40
CA ILE A 193 1.60 17.00 8.57
C ILE A 193 1.96 18.45 8.22
N PRO A 194 1.06 19.33 7.75
CA PRO A 194 1.38 20.74 7.51
C PRO A 194 1.86 21.47 8.75
N LEU A 195 1.23 21.26 9.91
CA LEU A 195 1.68 21.85 11.18
C LEU A 195 3.09 21.40 11.56
N LEU A 196 3.38 20.10 11.46
CA LEU A 196 4.72 19.56 11.71
C LEU A 196 5.76 20.12 10.74
N GLN A 197 5.38 20.37 9.49
CA GLN A 197 6.24 20.97 8.48
C GLN A 197 6.55 22.45 8.80
N GLU A 198 5.57 23.20 9.28
CA GLU A 198 5.75 24.56 9.75
C GLU A 198 6.70 24.61 10.95
N ILE A 199 6.48 23.76 11.96
CA ILE A 199 7.32 23.70 13.17
C ILE A 199 8.76 23.28 12.85
N SER A 200 8.94 22.31 11.97
CA SER A 200 10.27 21.80 11.60
C SER A 200 11.07 22.72 10.70
N GLY A 201 10.41 23.65 10.01
CA GLY A 201 11.02 24.51 8.99
C GLY A 201 11.58 23.78 7.78
N GLY A 202 11.23 22.51 7.58
CA GLY A 202 11.75 21.66 6.52
C GLY A 202 10.79 20.58 6.06
N GLU A 203 11.24 19.72 5.15
CA GLU A 203 10.41 18.62 4.62
C GLU A 203 10.23 17.48 5.64
N ILE A 204 9.11 17.46 6.34
CA ILE A 204 8.82 16.50 7.40
C ILE A 204 8.49 15.09 6.85
N VAL A 205 7.81 14.99 5.69
CA VAL A 205 7.37 13.70 5.13
C VAL A 205 8.54 12.75 4.85
N PRO A 206 9.65 13.17 4.19
CA PRO A 206 10.83 12.32 4.02
C PRO A 206 11.48 11.91 5.35
N ALA A 207 11.46 12.79 6.36
CA ALA A 207 12.00 12.47 7.68
C ALA A 207 11.19 11.40 8.40
N LEU A 208 9.86 11.53 8.41
CA LEU A 208 8.94 10.54 9.00
C LEU A 208 9.03 9.20 8.26
N ALA A 209 9.04 9.21 6.93
CA ALA A 209 9.15 7.98 6.12
C ALA A 209 10.49 7.25 6.38
N ARG A 210 11.60 7.98 6.51
CA ARG A 210 12.90 7.41 6.88
C ARG A 210 12.88 6.81 8.29
N THR A 211 12.26 7.49 9.25
CA THR A 211 12.09 6.95 10.61
C THR A 211 11.30 5.64 10.57
N ALA A 212 10.19 5.59 9.83
CA ALA A 212 9.40 4.37 9.66
C ALA A 212 10.24 3.22 9.05
N GLN A 213 11.07 3.54 8.07
CA GLN A 213 11.95 2.55 7.44
C GLN A 213 12.99 2.00 8.42
N LEU A 214 13.66 2.85 9.20
CA LEU A 214 14.65 2.42 10.20
C LEU A 214 14.01 1.53 11.26
N VAL A 215 12.84 1.92 11.77
CA VAL A 215 12.09 1.08 12.73
C VAL A 215 11.71 -0.26 12.12
N ARG A 216 11.39 -0.31 10.83
CA ARG A 216 11.11 -1.58 10.13
C ARG A 216 12.34 -2.46 10.05
N GLU A 217 13.47 -1.91 9.62
CA GLU A 217 14.74 -2.64 9.52
C GLU A 217 15.12 -3.27 10.88
N ASP A 218 14.96 -2.52 11.97
CA ASP A 218 15.22 -3.03 13.33
C ASP A 218 14.20 -4.11 13.72
N ALA A 219 12.91 -3.93 13.43
CA ALA A 219 11.87 -4.91 13.75
C ALA A 219 12.05 -6.21 12.95
N ASP A 220 12.32 -6.12 11.64
CA ASP A 220 12.54 -7.28 10.77
C ASP A 220 13.78 -8.10 11.22
N GLU A 221 14.85 -7.43 11.68
CA GLU A 221 16.03 -8.09 12.24
C GLU A 221 15.69 -8.83 13.55
N LEU A 222 14.94 -8.20 14.45
CA LEU A 222 14.50 -8.84 15.70
C LEU A 222 13.60 -10.04 15.44
N ASP A 223 12.67 -9.93 14.50
CA ASP A 223 11.79 -11.03 14.09
C ASP A 223 12.61 -12.20 13.49
N SER A 224 13.59 -11.90 12.63
CA SER A 224 14.50 -12.90 12.07
C SER A 224 15.29 -13.65 13.15
N GLN A 225 15.77 -12.94 14.17
CA GLN A 225 16.46 -13.55 15.31
C GLN A 225 15.51 -14.41 16.13
N ALA A 226 14.28 -13.91 16.41
CA ALA A 226 13.27 -14.67 17.15
C ALA A 226 12.88 -15.96 16.41
N ASP A 227 12.67 -15.90 15.09
CA ASP A 227 12.38 -17.05 14.24
C ASP A 227 13.53 -18.08 14.24
N THR A 228 14.76 -17.62 14.29
CA THR A 228 15.93 -18.50 14.35
C THR A 228 15.98 -19.23 15.68
N ILE A 229 15.81 -18.52 16.78
CA ILE A 229 15.77 -19.10 18.15
C ILE A 229 14.60 -20.10 18.25
N LEU A 230 13.43 -19.74 17.74
CA LEU A 230 12.25 -20.61 17.75
C LEU A 230 12.50 -21.91 16.97
N ARG A 231 13.06 -21.81 15.76
CA ARG A 231 13.39 -22.98 14.94
C ARG A 231 14.42 -23.90 15.61
N GLU A 232 15.46 -23.33 16.21
CA GLU A 232 16.45 -24.11 16.97
C GLU A 232 15.84 -24.79 18.21
N ALA A 233 14.95 -24.09 18.92
CA ALA A 233 14.27 -24.63 20.11
C ALA A 233 13.33 -25.79 19.71
N LEU A 234 12.56 -25.65 18.62
CA LEU A 234 11.69 -26.70 18.10
C LEU A 234 12.47 -27.94 17.64
N GLN A 235 13.66 -27.76 17.04
CA GLN A 235 14.51 -28.89 16.67
C GLN A 235 15.09 -29.67 17.85
N ARG A 236 15.24 -29.01 19.01
CA ARG A 236 15.73 -29.64 20.26
C ARG A 236 14.61 -30.26 21.07
N SER A 237 13.37 -29.93 20.79
CA SER A 237 12.17 -30.51 21.44
C SER A 237 11.99 -31.96 20.95
N ASP A 238 11.57 -32.82 21.84
CA ASP A 238 11.31 -34.26 21.60
C ASP A 238 10.03 -34.54 20.77
N GLY A 239 9.48 -33.52 20.09
CA GLY A 239 8.25 -33.61 19.35
C GLY A 239 6.97 -33.40 20.18
N SER A 240 7.10 -33.09 21.47
CA SER A 240 5.95 -32.80 22.36
C SER A 240 5.27 -31.46 22.06
N GLY A 241 5.92 -30.60 21.26
CA GLY A 241 5.47 -29.21 20.99
C GLY A 241 5.72 -28.26 22.18
N GLU A 242 6.29 -28.73 23.28
CA GLU A 242 6.67 -27.91 24.42
C GLU A 242 8.07 -27.33 24.26
N LEU A 243 8.21 -26.02 24.44
CA LEU A 243 9.49 -25.34 24.41
C LEU A 243 10.05 -25.23 25.85
N PRO A 244 11.25 -25.77 26.13
CA PRO A 244 11.88 -25.57 27.43
C PRO A 244 12.15 -24.08 27.65
N LEU A 245 11.65 -23.53 28.77
CA LEU A 245 11.82 -22.09 29.11
C LEU A 245 13.29 -21.66 29.15
N ASP A 246 14.21 -22.56 29.43
CA ASP A 246 15.65 -22.28 29.47
C ASP A 246 16.25 -22.04 28.06
N SER A 247 15.60 -22.50 27.00
CA SER A 247 16.03 -22.23 25.61
C SER A 247 15.67 -20.81 25.14
N LEU A 248 14.78 -20.12 25.88
CA LEU A 248 14.35 -18.74 25.57
C LEU A 248 15.07 -17.67 26.40
N ARG A 249 15.98 -18.07 27.33
CA ARG A 249 16.70 -17.18 28.25
C ARG A 249 18.14 -16.87 27.84
N ARG A 250 18.40 -16.75 26.53
CA ARG A 250 19.72 -16.31 26.02
C ARG A 250 19.73 -14.86 25.59
#